data_3d5c616dedf1dd56f38deec1f0172077
#
_entry.id   3d5c616dedf1dd56f38deec1f0172077
#
_cell.length_a   1.000
_cell.length_b   1.000
_cell.length_c   1.000
_cell.angle_alpha   90.00
_cell.angle_beta   90.00
_cell.angle_gamma   90.00
#
_symmetry.space_group_name_H-M   'P 1'
#
loop_
_entity.id
_entity.type
_entity.pdbx_description
1 polymer ?
#
loop_
_entity_poly.entity_id
_entity_poly.type
_entity_poly.pdbx_seq_one_letter_code
_entity_poly.pdbx_strand_id
1 'polypeptide(L)'
;MCTAVSYHTKDHYFGRNLDFECSYGESVTITPRRFLFSLPEGAEFRTKYAMIGMAHVAEGTPLYYDVVNEKGLAMAGLLFAGNAVYQKRQEGKDNIPSWALLPWILGQCETVAEARELLERIAVTDEPFSEALQPSPMHWMLADAAQCLVIEQMADG
;
A
#
# COMPACT_ATOMS: atom_id res chain seq x y z
N MET A 1 13.84 -5.94 -11.25
CA MET A 1 12.75 -5.01 -11.67
C MET A 1 11.42 -5.69 -11.36
N CYS A 2 10.52 -5.04 -10.62
CA CYS A 2 9.20 -5.59 -10.31
C CYS A 2 8.21 -5.38 -11.47
N THR A 3 7.26 -6.31 -11.61
CA THR A 3 6.16 -6.23 -12.58
C THR A 3 4.86 -6.63 -11.86
N ALA A 4 3.77 -5.95 -12.13
CA ALA A 4 2.45 -6.34 -11.66
C ALA A 4 1.48 -6.50 -12.83
N VAL A 5 0.48 -7.35 -12.67
CA VAL A 5 -0.52 -7.64 -13.68
C VAL A 5 -1.91 -7.76 -13.07
N SER A 6 -2.89 -7.14 -13.70
CA SER A 6 -4.31 -7.39 -13.51
C SER A 6 -4.84 -8.02 -14.79
N TYR A 7 -5.37 -9.23 -14.70
CA TYR A 7 -5.76 -10.01 -15.87
C TYR A 7 -7.16 -10.60 -15.70
N HIS A 8 -8.00 -10.37 -16.69
CA HIS A 8 -9.38 -10.81 -16.70
C HIS A 8 -9.61 -11.90 -17.74
N THR A 9 -10.27 -12.98 -17.29
CA THR A 9 -10.86 -14.02 -18.16
C THR A 9 -12.30 -14.23 -17.72
N LYS A 10 -12.67 -15.47 -17.39
CA LYS A 10 -13.89 -15.76 -16.62
C LYS A 10 -13.78 -15.25 -15.17
N ASP A 11 -12.57 -15.30 -14.63
CA ASP A 11 -12.21 -14.82 -13.30
C ASP A 11 -11.18 -13.68 -13.40
N HIS A 12 -11.00 -12.94 -12.31
CA HIS A 12 -9.98 -11.90 -12.19
C HIS A 12 -8.75 -12.45 -11.47
N TYR A 13 -7.58 -12.15 -12.01
CA TYR A 13 -6.28 -12.50 -11.45
C TYR A 13 -5.47 -11.23 -11.23
N PHE A 14 -4.93 -11.09 -10.03
CA PHE A 14 -3.94 -10.07 -9.70
C PHE A 14 -2.66 -10.75 -9.24
N GLY A 15 -1.52 -10.33 -9.78
CA GLY A 15 -0.24 -10.90 -9.42
C GLY A 15 0.92 -9.93 -9.63
N ARG A 16 2.04 -10.23 -8.96
CA ARG A 16 3.29 -9.48 -9.15
C ARG A 16 4.48 -10.41 -8.96
N ASN A 17 5.63 -10.05 -9.53
CA ASN A 17 6.92 -10.61 -9.13
C ASN A 17 7.59 -9.65 -8.14
N LEU A 18 8.07 -10.20 -7.02
CA LEU A 18 8.90 -9.49 -6.06
C LEU A 18 10.36 -9.80 -6.40
N ASP A 19 11.03 -8.84 -7.07
CA ASP A 19 12.36 -9.03 -7.65
C ASP A 19 13.40 -8.28 -6.81
N PHE A 20 13.91 -8.95 -5.80
CA PHE A 20 14.97 -8.49 -4.92
C PHE A 20 16.27 -9.27 -5.15
N GLU A 21 17.41 -8.62 -4.93
CA GLU A 21 18.73 -9.26 -5.01
C GLU A 21 19.01 -10.17 -3.81
N CYS A 22 18.33 -9.95 -2.69
CA CYS A 22 18.42 -10.75 -1.47
C CYS A 22 17.11 -10.71 -0.70
N SER A 23 16.90 -11.66 0.22
CA SER A 23 15.76 -11.62 1.13
C SER A 23 15.95 -10.58 2.23
N TYR A 24 14.89 -9.83 2.50
CA TYR A 24 14.78 -8.89 3.64
C TYR A 24 13.95 -9.48 4.79
N GLY A 25 13.76 -10.81 4.81
CA GLY A 25 12.96 -11.50 5.81
C GLY A 25 11.45 -11.36 5.54
N GLU A 26 11.08 -11.23 4.27
CA GLU A 26 9.69 -11.17 3.83
C GLU A 26 8.96 -12.48 4.13
N SER A 27 7.72 -12.37 4.55
CA SER A 27 6.87 -13.49 4.89
C SER A 27 5.42 -13.24 4.48
N VAL A 28 4.67 -14.32 4.26
CA VAL A 28 3.22 -14.23 4.10
C VAL A 28 2.61 -13.85 5.44
N THR A 29 1.94 -12.70 5.48
CA THR A 29 1.43 -12.11 6.70
C THR A 29 -0.07 -11.87 6.59
N ILE A 30 -0.80 -12.24 7.64
CA ILE A 30 -2.24 -11.99 7.77
C ILE A 30 -2.46 -10.86 8.77
N THR A 31 -3.16 -9.81 8.35
CA THR A 31 -3.66 -8.76 9.24
C THR A 31 -5.16 -8.98 9.46
N PRO A 32 -5.60 -9.23 10.72
CA PRO A 32 -7.01 -9.43 11.02
C PRO A 32 -7.80 -8.11 10.94
N ARG A 33 -9.13 -8.21 10.92
CA ARG A 33 -10.00 -7.05 11.15
C ARG A 33 -9.68 -6.40 12.50
N ARG A 34 -9.83 -5.09 12.58
CA ARG A 34 -9.58 -4.26 13.78
C ARG A 34 -8.11 -4.23 14.24
N PHE A 35 -7.19 -4.68 13.40
CA PHE A 35 -5.77 -4.51 13.68
C PHE A 35 -5.43 -3.01 13.74
N LEU A 36 -4.67 -2.61 14.74
CA LEU A 36 -4.29 -1.22 14.94
C LEU A 36 -2.96 -0.95 14.24
N PHE A 37 -2.97 -0.02 13.30
CA PHE A 37 -1.77 0.58 12.75
C PHE A 37 -1.53 1.92 13.43
N SER A 38 -0.32 2.10 13.97
CA SER A 38 0.15 3.38 14.49
C SER A 38 0.90 4.13 13.39
N LEU A 39 0.57 5.41 13.23
CA LEU A 39 1.17 6.31 12.27
C LEU A 39 1.98 7.39 13.00
N PRO A 40 2.83 8.16 12.31
CA PRO A 40 3.54 9.28 12.91
C PRO A 40 2.63 10.28 13.62
N GLU A 41 3.20 11.01 14.59
CA GLU A 41 2.51 12.02 15.41
C GLU A 41 1.30 11.48 16.20
N GLY A 42 1.29 10.20 16.52
CA GLY A 42 0.24 9.57 17.31
C GLY A 42 -1.08 9.35 16.55
N ALA A 43 -1.10 9.53 15.24
CA ALA A 43 -2.22 9.11 14.43
C ALA A 43 -2.32 7.58 14.38
N GLU A 44 -3.52 7.05 14.25
CA GLU A 44 -3.75 5.61 14.18
C GLU A 44 -4.99 5.29 13.36
N PHE A 45 -5.04 4.07 12.82
CA PHE A 45 -6.26 3.54 12.19
C PHE A 45 -6.43 2.05 12.48
N ARG A 46 -7.67 1.58 12.41
CA ARG A 46 -8.00 0.17 12.53
C ARG A 46 -8.56 -0.37 11.22
N THR A 47 -8.09 -1.57 10.86
CA THR A 47 -8.57 -2.24 9.66
C THR A 47 -10.04 -2.63 9.81
N LYS A 48 -10.86 -2.28 8.82
CA LYS A 48 -12.24 -2.76 8.67
C LYS A 48 -12.26 -4.17 8.08
N TYR A 49 -11.32 -4.44 7.15
CA TYR A 49 -11.19 -5.73 6.46
C TYR A 49 -9.91 -6.45 6.85
N ALA A 50 -9.99 -7.78 6.93
CA ALA A 50 -8.82 -8.62 7.02
C ALA A 50 -8.08 -8.64 5.67
N MET A 51 -6.77 -8.82 5.73
CA MET A 51 -5.93 -8.85 4.54
C MET A 51 -4.79 -9.86 4.67
N ILE A 52 -4.29 -10.34 3.55
CA ILE A 52 -3.16 -11.25 3.45
C ILE A 52 -2.23 -10.79 2.33
N GLY A 53 -0.94 -10.85 2.56
CA GLY A 53 0.05 -10.47 1.54
C GLY A 53 1.46 -10.76 1.97
N MET A 54 2.41 -10.40 1.11
CA MET A 54 3.83 -10.50 1.39
C MET A 54 4.28 -9.22 2.11
N ALA A 55 4.88 -9.36 3.28
CA ALA A 55 5.34 -8.24 4.10
C ALA A 55 6.67 -8.50 4.78
N HIS A 56 7.42 -7.44 5.05
CA HIS A 56 8.42 -7.40 6.11
C HIS A 56 7.74 -6.99 7.40
N VAL A 57 7.87 -7.78 8.48
CA VAL A 57 7.25 -7.44 9.76
C VAL A 57 8.31 -6.77 10.65
N ALA A 58 8.12 -5.49 10.93
CA ALA A 58 8.97 -4.70 11.80
C ALA A 58 8.18 -4.21 13.02
N GLU A 59 8.66 -4.48 14.23
CA GLU A 59 8.03 -4.05 15.48
C GLU A 59 6.55 -4.46 15.59
N GLY A 60 6.21 -5.64 15.05
CA GLY A 60 4.83 -6.14 15.02
C GLY A 60 3.92 -5.50 13.97
N THR A 61 4.46 -4.57 13.16
CA THR A 61 3.73 -3.90 12.07
C THR A 61 4.12 -4.53 10.73
N PRO A 62 3.16 -5.01 9.92
CA PRO A 62 3.44 -5.50 8.59
C PRO A 62 3.64 -4.35 7.60
N LEU A 63 4.82 -4.30 7.01
CA LEU A 63 5.19 -3.42 5.90
C LEU A 63 4.99 -4.21 4.60
N TYR A 64 3.84 -4.02 3.96
CA TYR A 64 3.42 -4.83 2.83
C TYR A 64 4.12 -4.43 1.52
N TYR A 65 4.57 -5.42 0.77
CA TYR A 65 4.99 -5.29 -0.63
C TYR A 65 3.81 -5.44 -1.58
N ASP A 66 2.93 -6.38 -1.27
CA ASP A 66 1.65 -6.62 -1.93
C ASP A 66 0.66 -7.20 -0.92
N VAL A 67 -0.61 -7.01 -1.15
CA VAL A 67 -1.66 -7.45 -0.23
C VAL A 67 -3.01 -7.51 -0.95
N VAL A 68 -3.84 -8.46 -0.55
CA VAL A 68 -5.24 -8.57 -0.94
C VAL A 68 -6.12 -8.58 0.32
N ASN A 69 -7.23 -7.89 0.29
CA ASN A 69 -8.19 -7.95 1.37
C ASN A 69 -9.29 -9.00 1.11
N GLU A 70 -10.06 -9.31 2.13
CA GLU A 70 -11.14 -10.31 2.08
C GLU A 70 -12.30 -9.96 1.13
N LYS A 71 -12.31 -8.76 0.54
CA LYS A 71 -13.26 -8.30 -0.48
C LYS A 71 -12.76 -8.51 -1.91
N GLY A 72 -11.51 -8.95 -2.05
CA GLY A 72 -10.88 -9.16 -3.35
C GLY A 72 -10.22 -7.91 -3.94
N LEU A 73 -10.15 -6.81 -3.19
CA LEU A 73 -9.34 -5.65 -3.58
C LEU A 73 -7.87 -5.99 -3.33
N ALA A 74 -7.02 -5.85 -4.35
CA ALA A 74 -5.61 -6.18 -4.31
C ALA A 74 -4.74 -4.98 -4.66
N MET A 75 -3.58 -4.85 -4.00
CA MET A 75 -2.63 -3.77 -4.26
C MET A 75 -1.19 -4.27 -4.15
N ALA A 76 -0.32 -3.77 -5.02
CA ALA A 76 1.11 -4.03 -5.00
C ALA A 76 1.90 -2.73 -5.15
N GLY A 77 3.00 -2.63 -4.39
CA GLY A 77 3.99 -1.57 -4.55
C GLY A 77 5.11 -2.03 -5.48
N LEU A 78 5.54 -1.14 -6.37
CA LEU A 78 6.63 -1.35 -7.31
C LEU A 78 7.64 -0.20 -7.21
N LEU A 79 8.91 -0.48 -7.42
CA LEU A 79 9.96 0.56 -7.38
C LEU A 79 9.79 1.55 -8.53
N PHE A 80 9.79 2.85 -8.20
CA PHE A 80 9.61 3.99 -9.12
C PHE A 80 10.73 5.02 -8.93
N ALA A 81 11.95 4.52 -8.87
CA ALA A 81 13.15 5.31 -8.59
C ALA A 81 13.34 6.45 -9.62
N GLY A 82 13.63 7.65 -9.11
CA GLY A 82 13.84 8.85 -9.92
C GLY A 82 12.57 9.60 -10.31
N ASN A 83 11.38 9.05 -10.05
CA ASN A 83 10.11 9.69 -10.39
C ASN A 83 9.23 9.94 -9.15
N ALA A 84 9.22 9.02 -8.18
CA ALA A 84 8.43 9.18 -6.95
C ALA A 84 8.93 10.38 -6.14
N VAL A 85 8.02 11.30 -5.81
CA VAL A 85 8.27 12.46 -4.95
C VAL A 85 7.16 12.55 -3.91
N TYR A 86 7.45 12.11 -2.70
CA TYR A 86 6.50 12.18 -1.60
C TYR A 86 6.42 13.58 -1.03
N GLN A 87 5.27 13.90 -0.47
CA GLN A 87 4.97 15.23 0.06
C GLN A 87 5.38 15.34 1.54
N LYS A 88 5.59 16.56 1.99
CA LYS A 88 5.55 16.86 3.41
C LYS A 88 4.10 16.86 3.89
N ARG A 89 3.89 16.72 5.19
CA ARG A 89 2.56 16.77 5.79
C ARG A 89 1.77 18.00 5.34
N GLN A 90 0.52 17.81 5.02
CA GLN A 90 -0.39 18.85 4.57
C GLN A 90 -1.53 19.04 5.59
N GLU A 91 -1.82 20.27 5.94
CA GLU A 91 -2.98 20.61 6.77
C GLU A 91 -4.28 20.28 6.03
N GLY A 92 -5.23 19.69 6.75
CA GLY A 92 -6.54 19.30 6.18
C GLY A 92 -6.55 18.04 5.32
N LYS A 93 -5.42 17.32 5.22
CA LYS A 93 -5.31 16.04 4.55
C LYS A 93 -5.04 14.90 5.55
N ASP A 94 -5.47 13.69 5.19
CA ASP A 94 -5.01 12.48 5.85
C ASP A 94 -3.57 12.21 5.38
N ASN A 95 -2.60 12.44 6.27
CA ASN A 95 -1.18 12.29 5.96
C ASN A 95 -0.75 10.84 6.17
N ILE A 96 -0.54 10.13 5.09
CA ILE A 96 -0.26 8.69 5.10
C ILE A 96 1.16 8.43 4.61
N PRO A 97 2.07 7.93 5.47
CA PRO A 97 3.39 7.53 5.03
C PRO A 97 3.32 6.49 3.91
N SER A 98 4.25 6.56 2.96
CA SER A 98 4.27 5.67 1.80
C SER A 98 4.25 4.18 2.17
N TRP A 99 4.88 3.79 3.28
CA TRP A 99 4.89 2.42 3.80
C TRP A 99 3.53 1.96 4.34
N ALA A 100 2.65 2.89 4.75
CA ALA A 100 1.33 2.60 5.28
C ALA A 100 0.22 2.64 4.22
N LEU A 101 0.51 3.05 2.98
CA LEU A 101 -0.51 3.28 1.95
C LEU A 101 -1.29 2.01 1.61
N LEU A 102 -0.61 0.86 1.46
CA LEU A 102 -1.28 -0.40 1.16
C LEU A 102 -2.28 -0.79 2.25
N PRO A 103 -1.86 -0.95 3.53
CA PRO A 103 -2.80 -1.33 4.58
C PRO A 103 -3.83 -0.23 4.87
N TRP A 104 -3.52 1.05 4.62
CA TRP A 104 -4.50 2.14 4.75
C TRP A 104 -5.66 1.96 3.77
N ILE A 105 -5.38 1.79 2.48
CA ILE A 105 -6.40 1.61 1.45
C ILE A 105 -7.13 0.28 1.65
N LEU A 106 -6.42 -0.84 1.71
CA LEU A 106 -7.01 -2.19 1.75
C LEU A 106 -7.74 -2.46 3.07
N GLY A 107 -7.33 -1.79 4.13
CA GLY A 107 -7.98 -1.87 5.43
C GLY A 107 -9.35 -1.19 5.48
N GLN A 108 -9.67 -0.30 4.54
CA GLN A 108 -10.88 0.53 4.58
C GLN A 108 -11.81 0.37 3.38
N CYS A 109 -11.27 0.07 2.18
CA CYS A 109 -12.00 0.03 0.92
C CYS A 109 -12.34 -1.40 0.49
N GLU A 110 -13.50 -1.57 -0.15
CA GLU A 110 -13.93 -2.82 -0.80
C GLU A 110 -13.59 -2.82 -2.29
N THR A 111 -13.54 -1.63 -2.91
CA THR A 111 -13.43 -1.47 -4.36
C THR A 111 -12.40 -0.41 -4.75
N VAL A 112 -11.95 -0.47 -6.01
CA VAL A 112 -11.12 0.58 -6.61
C VAL A 112 -11.85 1.93 -6.62
N ALA A 113 -13.17 1.95 -6.81
CA ALA A 113 -13.96 3.18 -6.79
C ALA A 113 -13.90 3.88 -5.42
N GLU A 114 -14.12 3.13 -4.32
CA GLU A 114 -13.99 3.67 -2.95
C GLU A 114 -12.56 4.15 -2.66
N ALA A 115 -11.56 3.41 -3.12
CA ALA A 115 -10.17 3.80 -2.95
C ALA A 115 -9.84 5.10 -3.69
N ARG A 116 -10.41 5.33 -4.87
CA ARG A 116 -10.25 6.58 -5.64
C ARG A 116 -10.77 7.79 -4.87
N GLU A 117 -11.96 7.68 -4.25
CA GLU A 117 -12.52 8.73 -3.41
C GLU A 117 -11.65 9.00 -2.16
N LEU A 118 -11.09 7.93 -1.58
CA LEU A 118 -10.19 8.04 -0.43
C LEU A 118 -8.89 8.77 -0.80
N LEU A 119 -8.32 8.45 -1.98
CA LEU A 119 -7.07 9.05 -2.49
C LEU A 119 -7.16 10.56 -2.68
N GLU A 120 -8.34 11.12 -2.98
CA GLU A 120 -8.52 12.59 -3.12
C GLU A 120 -8.26 13.36 -1.83
N ARG A 121 -8.37 12.69 -0.67
CA ARG A 121 -8.27 13.30 0.66
C ARG A 121 -6.93 13.11 1.33
N ILE A 122 -6.07 12.23 0.80
CA ILE A 122 -4.78 11.93 1.42
C ILE A 122 -3.63 12.78 0.85
N ALA A 123 -2.55 12.84 1.61
CA ALA A 123 -1.23 13.19 1.15
C ALA A 123 -0.29 12.03 1.47
N VAL A 124 0.37 11.47 0.44
CA VAL A 124 1.38 10.43 0.65
C VAL A 124 2.67 11.10 1.10
N THR A 125 3.12 10.78 2.32
CA THR A 125 4.23 11.49 2.97
C THR A 125 5.53 10.70 2.94
N ASP A 126 6.66 11.43 3.06
CA ASP A 126 8.03 10.91 3.11
C ASP A 126 8.47 10.51 4.54
N GLU A 127 7.53 10.32 5.45
CA GLU A 127 7.83 9.97 6.83
C GLU A 127 8.32 8.52 6.91
N PRO A 128 9.50 8.26 7.49
CA PRO A 128 10.04 6.92 7.62
C PRO A 128 9.26 6.09 8.65
N PHE A 129 9.30 4.77 8.52
CA PHE A 129 8.83 3.86 9.57
C PHE A 129 9.73 3.92 10.80
N SER A 130 11.04 3.93 10.57
CA SER A 130 12.07 4.08 11.59
C SER A 130 13.34 4.68 10.98
N GLU A 131 14.35 4.97 11.81
CA GLU A 131 15.64 5.46 11.32
C GLU A 131 16.30 4.49 10.32
N ALA A 132 16.13 3.19 10.52
CA ALA A 132 16.67 2.14 9.64
C ALA A 132 15.81 1.85 8.42
N LEU A 133 14.50 2.17 8.46
CA LEU A 133 13.53 1.86 7.43
C LEU A 133 12.97 3.15 6.81
N GLN A 134 13.76 3.71 5.90
CA GLN A 134 13.44 4.91 5.17
C GLN A 134 12.41 4.67 4.04
N PRO A 135 11.65 5.69 3.60
CA PRO A 135 10.71 5.55 2.51
C PRO A 135 11.37 5.09 1.22
N SER A 136 10.87 4.02 0.62
CA SER A 136 11.27 3.60 -0.72
C SER A 136 10.47 4.36 -1.78
N PRO A 137 11.10 4.80 -2.89
CA PRO A 137 10.39 5.47 -3.97
C PRO A 137 9.52 4.45 -4.72
N MET A 138 8.21 4.52 -4.52
CA MET A 138 7.25 3.55 -5.03
C MET A 138 6.18 4.20 -5.90
N HIS A 139 5.59 3.40 -6.76
CA HIS A 139 4.25 3.58 -7.30
C HIS A 139 3.44 2.30 -7.02
N TRP A 140 2.15 2.36 -7.22
CA TRP A 140 1.29 1.24 -6.82
C TRP A 140 0.28 0.88 -7.89
N MET A 141 -0.02 -0.41 -7.99
CA MET A 141 -1.11 -0.93 -8.78
C MET A 141 -2.19 -1.46 -7.84
N LEU A 142 -3.41 -0.99 -8.03
CA LEU A 142 -4.61 -1.35 -7.27
C LEU A 142 -5.63 -1.94 -8.22
N ALA A 143 -6.23 -3.08 -7.89
CA ALA A 143 -7.22 -3.70 -8.74
C ALA A 143 -8.30 -4.48 -7.96
N ASP A 144 -9.49 -4.48 -8.50
CA ASP A 144 -10.60 -5.37 -8.17
C ASP A 144 -11.09 -6.10 -9.43
N ALA A 145 -12.17 -6.85 -9.31
CA ALA A 145 -12.74 -7.58 -10.45
C ALA A 145 -13.32 -6.69 -11.56
N ALA A 146 -13.45 -5.38 -11.35
CA ALA A 146 -14.07 -4.45 -12.29
C ALA A 146 -13.07 -3.45 -12.87
N GLN A 147 -12.07 -3.03 -12.11
CA GLN A 147 -11.18 -1.91 -12.44
C GLN A 147 -9.74 -2.17 -12.02
N CYS A 148 -8.83 -1.46 -12.68
CA CYS A 148 -7.42 -1.36 -12.29
C CYS A 148 -7.01 0.11 -12.30
N LEU A 149 -6.23 0.52 -11.29
CA LEU A 149 -5.72 1.87 -11.10
C LEU A 149 -4.22 1.81 -10.83
N VAL A 150 -3.46 2.68 -11.48
CA VAL A 150 -2.07 2.96 -11.11
C VAL A 150 -2.05 4.26 -10.31
N ILE A 151 -1.34 4.25 -9.21
CA ILE A 151 -1.18 5.40 -8.30
C ILE A 151 0.29 5.80 -8.33
N GLU A 152 0.55 7.01 -8.75
CA GLU A 152 1.88 7.61 -8.85
C GLU A 152 1.88 8.95 -8.14
N GLN A 153 2.82 9.14 -7.22
CA GLN A 153 3.02 10.42 -6.56
C GLN A 153 4.31 11.04 -7.12
N MET A 154 4.15 12.07 -7.92
CA MET A 154 5.25 12.78 -8.59
C MET A 154 5.34 14.23 -8.13
N ALA A 155 6.32 14.99 -8.69
CA ALA A 155 6.60 16.36 -8.26
C ALA A 155 5.45 17.35 -8.55
N ASP A 156 4.63 17.06 -9.52
CA ASP A 156 3.48 17.86 -9.98
C ASP A 156 2.11 17.32 -9.51
N GLY A 157 2.11 16.31 -8.65
CA GLY A 157 0.91 15.69 -8.05
C GLY A 157 0.65 14.27 -8.44
#